data_f1a4849ddf5c3acf5b0b8f293a4d4604
#
_entry.id   f1a4849ddf5c3acf5b0b8f293a4d4604
#
_cell.length_a   1.000
_cell.length_b   1.000
_cell.length_c   1.000
_cell.angle_alpha   90.00
_cell.angle_beta   90.00
_cell.angle_gamma   90.00
#
_symmetry.space_group_name_H-M   'P 1'
#
loop_
_entity.id
_entity.type
_entity.pdbx_description
1 polymer ?
#
loop_
_entity_poly.entity_id
_entity_poly.type
_entity_poly.pdbx_seq_one_letter_code
_entity_poly.pdbx_strand_id
1 'polypeptide(L)'
;NLKPPVTTAAQAVAYRDRILAAMPAGQSFEPLMTLYLTDNLPPEEIQRAREAGVVACKLYPAGATTNSDAGVTDLRKTYPTLEAMQKAGVLLLVHGEVTSSDIDLFDREAAFIEQQLIPLRRDFPELKIVCEHITTKDAADYVREADGFTAATITAHHLLYNRNAIFTGGIRPHYYCLPVLKRETHRVALVQAATSGNAKFFLGTDSAPHPAHLKEHATGCAGCYTAHPAIEMYAEALDNAGGLDKVEGFASF
;
A
#
# COMPACT_ATOMS: atom_id res chain seq x y z
N ASN A 1 -3.71 1.60 9.82
CA ASN A 1 -4.90 0.77 10.10
C ASN A 1 -5.59 1.27 11.36
N LEU A 2 -6.88 1.56 11.26
CA LEU A 2 -7.68 2.04 12.39
C LEU A 2 -8.13 0.87 13.28
N LYS A 3 -8.32 1.15 14.57
CA LYS A 3 -9.00 0.27 15.51
C LYS A 3 -10.20 1.01 16.11
N PRO A 4 -11.44 0.52 15.89
CA PRO A 4 -11.81 -0.62 15.03
C PRO A 4 -11.62 -0.32 13.54
N PRO A 5 -11.51 -1.36 12.69
CA PRO A 5 -11.38 -1.19 11.24
C PRO A 5 -12.65 -0.57 10.63
N VAL A 6 -12.48 0.20 9.56
CA VAL A 6 -13.59 0.79 8.80
C VAL A 6 -14.09 -0.24 7.78
N THR A 7 -15.21 -0.89 8.06
CA THR A 7 -15.75 -1.99 7.24
C THR A 7 -17.10 -1.68 6.61
N THR A 8 -17.69 -0.50 6.89
CA THR A 8 -18.99 -0.11 6.34
C THR A 8 -18.94 1.28 5.71
N ALA A 9 -19.86 1.53 4.77
CA ALA A 9 -20.07 2.83 4.14
C ALA A 9 -20.30 3.93 5.18
N ALA A 10 -21.14 3.67 6.18
CA ALA A 10 -21.43 4.62 7.25
C ALA A 10 -20.18 5.00 8.06
N GLN A 11 -19.33 4.03 8.39
CA GLN A 11 -18.06 4.28 9.08
C GLN A 11 -17.08 5.10 8.21
N ALA A 12 -17.03 4.82 6.90
CA ALA A 12 -16.19 5.57 5.97
C ALA A 12 -16.64 7.03 5.86
N VAL A 13 -17.95 7.29 5.76
CA VAL A 13 -18.52 8.64 5.76
C VAL A 13 -18.20 9.37 7.06
N ALA A 14 -18.46 8.74 8.21
CA ALA A 14 -18.14 9.34 9.51
C ALA A 14 -16.65 9.66 9.67
N TYR A 15 -15.76 8.86 9.08
CA TYR A 15 -14.34 9.14 9.10
C TYR A 15 -13.97 10.29 8.15
N ARG A 16 -14.53 10.33 6.94
CA ARG A 16 -14.39 11.45 6.02
C ARG A 16 -14.80 12.77 6.68
N ASP A 17 -15.93 12.78 7.35
CA ASP A 17 -16.45 13.99 8.00
C ASP A 17 -15.52 14.49 9.12
N ARG A 18 -14.87 13.58 9.86
CA ARG A 18 -13.81 13.96 10.84
C ARG A 18 -12.59 14.58 10.18
N ILE A 19 -12.16 14.06 9.01
CA ILE A 19 -11.04 14.63 8.24
C ILE A 19 -11.40 16.03 7.78
N LEU A 20 -12.58 16.20 7.19
CA LEU A 20 -13.04 17.52 6.70
C LEU A 20 -13.21 18.54 7.84
N ALA A 21 -13.69 18.09 9.01
CA ALA A 21 -13.83 18.95 10.18
C ALA A 21 -12.47 19.42 10.75
N ALA A 22 -11.40 18.67 10.51
CA ALA A 22 -10.04 19.01 10.92
C ALA A 22 -9.28 19.85 9.88
N MET A 23 -9.86 20.06 8.71
CA MET A 23 -9.20 20.80 7.62
C MET A 23 -9.13 22.29 7.95
N PRO A 24 -7.97 22.94 7.82
CA PRO A 24 -7.83 24.38 8.02
C PRO A 24 -8.69 25.20 7.06
N ALA A 25 -9.21 26.33 7.53
CA ALA A 25 -10.02 27.22 6.70
C ALA A 25 -9.22 27.70 5.46
N GLY A 26 -9.87 27.69 4.30
CA GLY A 26 -9.27 28.13 3.03
C GLY A 26 -8.46 27.05 2.29
N GLN A 27 -8.33 25.84 2.85
CA GLN A 27 -7.75 24.70 2.13
C GLN A 27 -8.85 23.92 1.39
N SER A 28 -8.48 23.34 0.25
CA SER A 28 -9.31 22.41 -0.53
C SER A 28 -8.63 21.05 -0.54
N PHE A 29 -9.30 20.04 -0.01
CA PHE A 29 -8.85 18.65 -0.01
C PHE A 29 -10.06 17.72 -0.03
N GLU A 30 -10.06 16.77 -0.93
CA GLU A 30 -11.11 15.75 -1.03
C GLU A 30 -10.55 14.40 -0.59
N PRO A 31 -10.89 13.90 0.61
CA PRO A 31 -10.44 12.59 1.07
C PRO A 31 -11.19 11.47 0.34
N LEU A 32 -10.46 10.64 -0.39
CA LEU A 32 -10.97 9.43 -1.01
C LEU A 32 -10.91 8.28 0.00
N MET A 33 -12.09 7.81 0.40
CA MET A 33 -12.21 6.82 1.48
C MET A 33 -12.06 5.40 0.96
N THR A 34 -11.55 4.51 1.84
CA THR A 34 -11.43 3.07 1.59
C THR A 34 -12.09 2.28 2.70
N LEU A 35 -12.61 1.09 2.38
CA LEU A 35 -12.99 0.09 3.37
C LEU A 35 -11.81 -0.83 3.68
N TYR A 36 -11.83 -1.44 4.84
CA TYR A 36 -10.95 -2.52 5.25
C TYR A 36 -11.58 -3.86 4.83
N LEU A 37 -10.93 -4.60 3.93
CA LEU A 37 -11.41 -5.91 3.51
C LEU A 37 -11.14 -6.95 4.61
N THR A 38 -12.20 -7.65 5.01
CA THR A 38 -12.15 -8.73 6.01
C THR A 38 -12.76 -10.00 5.44
N ASP A 39 -12.53 -11.14 6.08
CA ASP A 39 -13.19 -12.41 5.71
C ASP A 39 -14.72 -12.32 5.64
N ASN A 40 -15.31 -11.37 6.39
CA ASN A 40 -16.76 -11.26 6.58
C ASN A 40 -17.38 -10.01 5.94
N LEU A 41 -16.63 -9.24 5.15
CA LEU A 41 -17.20 -8.08 4.46
C LEU A 41 -18.19 -8.57 3.37
N PRO A 42 -19.50 -8.28 3.51
CA PRO A 42 -20.49 -8.83 2.58
C PRO A 42 -20.49 -8.07 1.26
N PRO A 43 -20.81 -8.75 0.13
CA PRO A 43 -20.85 -8.14 -1.20
C PRO A 43 -21.79 -6.94 -1.31
N GLU A 44 -22.89 -6.94 -0.58
CA GLU A 44 -23.89 -5.86 -0.57
C GLU A 44 -23.34 -4.56 -0.01
N GLU A 45 -22.33 -4.64 0.85
CA GLU A 45 -21.68 -3.45 1.41
C GLU A 45 -20.85 -2.72 0.35
N ILE A 46 -20.34 -3.43 -0.66
CA ILE A 46 -19.58 -2.81 -1.76
C ILE A 46 -20.45 -1.84 -2.55
N GLN A 47 -21.71 -2.20 -2.84
CA GLN A 47 -22.63 -1.31 -3.55
C GLN A 47 -22.94 -0.07 -2.70
N ARG A 48 -23.26 -0.26 -1.40
CA ARG A 48 -23.49 0.86 -0.48
C ARG A 48 -22.28 1.77 -0.34
N ALA A 49 -21.08 1.18 -0.27
CA ALA A 49 -19.83 1.92 -0.20
C ALA A 49 -19.59 2.76 -1.46
N ARG A 50 -19.82 2.17 -2.64
CA ARG A 50 -19.69 2.88 -3.93
C ARG A 50 -20.64 4.07 -4.02
N GLU A 51 -21.90 3.91 -3.61
CA GLU A 51 -22.89 4.97 -3.57
C GLU A 51 -22.54 6.09 -2.58
N ALA A 52 -21.84 5.75 -1.49
CA ALA A 52 -21.32 6.70 -0.50
C ALA A 52 -20.01 7.39 -0.92
N GLY A 53 -19.47 7.10 -2.12
CA GLY A 53 -18.24 7.69 -2.64
C GLY A 53 -16.96 7.00 -2.16
N VAL A 54 -17.04 5.80 -1.58
CA VAL A 54 -15.86 4.98 -1.28
C VAL A 54 -15.28 4.45 -2.60
N VAL A 55 -13.97 4.58 -2.78
CA VAL A 55 -13.31 4.27 -4.05
C VAL A 55 -12.64 2.90 -4.07
N ALA A 56 -12.31 2.34 -2.90
CA ALA A 56 -11.51 1.13 -2.80
C ALA A 56 -11.79 0.32 -1.54
N CYS A 57 -11.34 -0.94 -1.55
CA CYS A 57 -11.16 -1.76 -0.35
C CYS A 57 -9.68 -2.13 -0.19
N LYS A 58 -9.15 -2.04 1.02
CA LYS A 58 -7.77 -2.41 1.36
C LYS A 58 -7.70 -3.84 1.89
N LEU A 59 -6.94 -4.66 1.20
CA LEU A 59 -6.57 -6.01 1.61
C LEU A 59 -5.30 -5.97 2.46
N TYR A 60 -5.40 -6.46 3.68
CA TYR A 60 -4.27 -6.88 4.50
C TYR A 60 -4.39 -8.39 4.75
N PRO A 61 -3.38 -9.19 4.44
CA PRO A 61 -3.28 -10.53 5.01
C PRO A 61 -3.22 -10.43 6.54
N ALA A 62 -3.96 -11.29 7.24
CA ALA A 62 -4.01 -11.27 8.70
C ALA A 62 -2.62 -11.41 9.32
N GLY A 63 -2.22 -10.47 10.18
CA GLY A 63 -0.91 -10.47 10.81
C GLY A 63 0.25 -9.94 9.96
N ALA A 64 0.02 -9.45 8.74
CA ALA A 64 1.09 -8.96 7.86
C ALA A 64 1.77 -7.69 8.38
N THR A 65 1.03 -6.80 9.04
CA THR A 65 1.54 -5.51 9.52
C THR A 65 0.83 -5.06 10.80
N THR A 66 1.17 -3.91 11.32
CA THR A 66 0.56 -3.33 12.52
C THR A 66 -0.96 -3.21 12.37
N ASN A 67 -1.73 -3.65 13.38
CA ASN A 67 -3.19 -3.62 13.42
C ASN A 67 -3.87 -4.38 12.25
N SER A 68 -3.27 -5.46 11.75
CA SER A 68 -3.84 -6.29 10.68
C SER A 68 -4.51 -7.58 11.18
N ASP A 69 -4.81 -7.68 12.47
CA ASP A 69 -5.43 -8.88 13.07
C ASP A 69 -6.81 -9.20 12.46
N ALA A 70 -7.58 -8.16 12.06
CA ALA A 70 -8.86 -8.31 11.38
C ALA A 70 -8.75 -8.53 9.87
N GLY A 71 -7.54 -8.69 9.35
CA GLY A 71 -7.25 -8.91 7.94
C GLY A 71 -7.77 -10.23 7.40
N VAL A 72 -7.54 -10.44 6.12
CA VAL A 72 -7.99 -11.63 5.40
C VAL A 72 -7.14 -12.83 5.79
N THR A 73 -7.78 -13.90 6.26
CA THR A 73 -7.12 -15.15 6.64
C THR A 73 -7.01 -16.14 5.48
N ASP A 74 -7.98 -16.10 4.57
CA ASP A 74 -8.01 -16.87 3.32
C ASP A 74 -8.70 -16.01 2.25
N LEU A 75 -7.97 -15.70 1.19
CA LEU A 75 -8.44 -14.84 0.10
C LEU A 75 -9.72 -15.39 -0.57
N ARG A 76 -9.90 -16.70 -0.60
CA ARG A 76 -11.09 -17.35 -1.18
C ARG A 76 -12.39 -16.99 -0.46
N LYS A 77 -12.33 -16.69 0.84
CA LYS A 77 -13.50 -16.24 1.60
C LYS A 77 -14.03 -14.90 1.11
N THR A 78 -13.16 -14.07 0.51
CA THR A 78 -13.51 -12.74 0.01
C THR A 78 -13.98 -12.75 -1.45
N TYR A 79 -13.96 -13.88 -2.15
CA TYR A 79 -14.31 -13.97 -3.58
C TYR A 79 -15.66 -13.36 -3.95
N PRO A 80 -16.75 -13.60 -3.20
CA PRO A 80 -18.02 -12.93 -3.50
C PRO A 80 -17.93 -11.40 -3.41
N THR A 81 -17.16 -10.89 -2.46
CA THR A 81 -16.93 -9.45 -2.27
C THR A 81 -16.05 -8.89 -3.40
N LEU A 82 -15.01 -9.62 -3.81
CA LEU A 82 -14.14 -9.24 -4.93
C LEU A 82 -14.91 -9.21 -6.28
N GLU A 83 -15.83 -10.15 -6.47
CA GLU A 83 -16.71 -10.13 -7.64
C GLU A 83 -17.62 -8.89 -7.64
N ALA A 84 -18.18 -8.52 -6.48
CA ALA A 84 -18.95 -7.29 -6.34
C ALA A 84 -18.10 -6.04 -6.59
N MET A 85 -16.86 -6.01 -6.11
CA MET A 85 -15.91 -4.92 -6.37
C MET A 85 -15.60 -4.77 -7.86
N GLN A 86 -15.31 -5.88 -8.56
CA GLN A 86 -15.08 -5.89 -10.00
C GLN A 86 -16.29 -5.30 -10.76
N LYS A 87 -17.50 -5.75 -10.45
CA LYS A 87 -18.75 -5.25 -11.06
C LYS A 87 -19.02 -3.78 -10.76
N ALA A 88 -18.75 -3.33 -9.55
CA ALA A 88 -18.98 -1.95 -9.11
C ALA A 88 -17.84 -0.98 -9.49
N GLY A 89 -16.73 -1.49 -10.02
CA GLY A 89 -15.53 -0.68 -10.33
C GLY A 89 -14.81 -0.15 -9.08
N VAL A 90 -14.98 -0.79 -7.93
CA VAL A 90 -14.28 -0.48 -6.69
C VAL A 90 -12.89 -1.13 -6.71
N LEU A 91 -11.84 -0.36 -6.42
CA LEU A 91 -10.45 -0.82 -6.51
C LEU A 91 -10.10 -1.76 -5.34
N LEU A 92 -9.25 -2.74 -5.61
CA LEU A 92 -8.57 -3.54 -4.59
C LEU A 92 -7.16 -2.98 -4.35
N LEU A 93 -6.91 -2.46 -3.16
CA LEU A 93 -5.59 -2.01 -2.72
C LEU A 93 -4.96 -3.12 -1.89
N VAL A 94 -3.75 -3.55 -2.23
CA VAL A 94 -3.17 -4.78 -1.68
C VAL A 94 -1.90 -4.52 -0.90
N HIS A 95 -1.85 -4.95 0.36
CA HIS A 95 -0.60 -5.20 1.06
C HIS A 95 -0.12 -6.60 0.66
N GLY A 96 0.88 -6.65 -0.21
CA GLY A 96 1.24 -7.86 -0.94
C GLY A 96 2.30 -8.72 -0.24
N GLU A 97 2.04 -9.22 0.97
CA GLU A 97 2.94 -10.12 1.69
C GLU A 97 2.20 -11.38 2.19
N VAL A 98 2.82 -12.55 2.03
CA VAL A 98 2.38 -13.75 2.74
C VAL A 98 2.80 -13.69 4.21
N THR A 99 2.06 -14.38 5.09
CA THR A 99 2.31 -14.37 6.55
C THR A 99 2.79 -15.71 7.09
N SER A 100 3.07 -16.67 6.22
CA SER A 100 3.60 -17.99 6.62
C SER A 100 4.96 -17.83 7.27
N SER A 101 5.19 -18.53 8.41
CA SER A 101 6.41 -18.44 9.21
C SER A 101 7.63 -19.12 8.59
N ASP A 102 7.42 -19.99 7.61
CA ASP A 102 8.44 -20.71 6.86
C ASP A 102 8.99 -19.92 5.67
N ILE A 103 8.38 -18.77 5.34
CA ILE A 103 8.87 -17.86 4.29
C ILE A 103 9.67 -16.73 4.92
N ASP A 104 10.90 -16.53 4.43
CA ASP A 104 11.76 -15.42 4.84
C ASP A 104 11.04 -14.08 4.68
N LEU A 105 11.20 -13.21 5.69
CA LEU A 105 10.56 -11.89 5.69
C LEU A 105 10.87 -11.06 4.44
N PHE A 106 12.06 -11.23 3.86
CA PHE A 106 12.48 -10.51 2.66
C PHE A 106 11.90 -11.08 1.36
N ASP A 107 11.35 -12.29 1.38
CA ASP A 107 10.80 -12.99 0.20
C ASP A 107 9.26 -13.00 0.18
N ARG A 108 8.60 -12.48 1.22
CA ARG A 108 7.15 -12.52 1.40
C ARG A 108 6.37 -11.88 0.26
N GLU A 109 6.88 -10.80 -0.33
CA GLU A 109 6.23 -10.11 -1.45
C GLU A 109 6.29 -10.96 -2.73
N ALA A 110 7.45 -11.54 -3.06
CA ALA A 110 7.58 -12.42 -4.22
C ALA A 110 6.68 -13.66 -4.09
N ALA A 111 6.65 -14.27 -2.90
CA ALA A 111 5.77 -15.40 -2.61
C ALA A 111 4.28 -15.02 -2.71
N PHE A 112 3.89 -13.83 -2.29
CA PHE A 112 2.52 -13.35 -2.43
C PHE A 112 2.10 -13.21 -3.91
N ILE A 113 2.99 -12.69 -4.74
CA ILE A 113 2.71 -12.57 -6.18
C ILE A 113 2.42 -13.93 -6.79
N GLU A 114 3.26 -14.92 -6.53
CA GLU A 114 3.10 -16.27 -7.08
C GLU A 114 1.87 -17.00 -6.53
N GLN A 115 1.70 -16.97 -5.21
CA GLN A 115 0.71 -17.82 -4.52
C GLN A 115 -0.68 -17.21 -4.48
N GLN A 116 -0.80 -15.87 -4.52
CA GLN A 116 -2.05 -15.16 -4.30
C GLN A 116 -2.42 -14.25 -5.48
N LEU A 117 -1.52 -13.37 -5.91
CA LEU A 117 -1.87 -12.30 -6.84
C LEU A 117 -2.09 -12.82 -8.27
N ILE A 118 -1.24 -13.72 -8.76
CA ILE A 118 -1.40 -14.34 -10.10
C ILE A 118 -2.71 -15.15 -10.18
N PRO A 119 -3.02 -16.05 -9.22
CA PRO A 119 -4.33 -16.71 -9.20
C PRO A 119 -5.50 -15.74 -9.12
N LEU A 120 -5.40 -14.71 -8.26
CA LEU A 120 -6.45 -13.69 -8.10
C LEU A 120 -6.74 -12.97 -9.42
N ARG A 121 -5.68 -12.52 -10.12
CA ARG A 121 -5.81 -11.85 -11.42
C ARG A 121 -6.47 -12.74 -12.48
N ARG A 122 -6.13 -14.02 -12.50
CA ARG A 122 -6.77 -15.01 -13.40
C ARG A 122 -8.26 -15.15 -13.09
N ASP A 123 -8.62 -15.22 -11.80
CA ASP A 123 -10.00 -15.44 -11.36
C ASP A 123 -10.87 -14.16 -11.50
N PHE A 124 -10.26 -12.98 -11.43
CA PHE A 124 -10.91 -11.66 -11.56
C PHE A 124 -10.17 -10.76 -12.57
N PRO A 125 -10.32 -11.01 -13.88
CA PRO A 125 -9.51 -10.36 -14.92
C PRO A 125 -9.78 -8.86 -15.09
N GLU A 126 -10.94 -8.35 -14.68
CA GLU A 126 -11.31 -6.93 -14.78
C GLU A 126 -11.25 -6.18 -13.44
N LEU A 127 -10.90 -6.87 -12.35
CA LEU A 127 -10.75 -6.23 -11.04
C LEU A 127 -9.54 -5.27 -11.08
N LYS A 128 -9.78 -3.99 -10.79
CA LYS A 128 -8.69 -3.01 -10.70
C LYS A 128 -7.90 -3.23 -9.42
N ILE A 129 -6.63 -3.61 -9.55
CA ILE A 129 -5.74 -3.92 -8.43
C ILE A 129 -4.60 -2.90 -8.37
N VAL A 130 -4.36 -2.36 -7.18
CA VAL A 130 -3.17 -1.57 -6.87
C VAL A 130 -2.32 -2.35 -5.86
N CYS A 131 -1.15 -2.79 -6.29
CA CYS A 131 -0.13 -3.34 -5.41
C CYS A 131 0.52 -2.18 -4.67
N GLU A 132 0.10 -1.93 -3.42
CA GLU A 132 0.59 -0.78 -2.66
C GLU A 132 1.99 -1.01 -2.11
N HIS A 133 2.79 0.09 -2.01
CA HIS A 133 4.12 0.12 -1.40
C HIS A 133 5.00 -1.07 -1.80
N ILE A 134 5.07 -1.38 -3.09
CA ILE A 134 5.91 -2.48 -3.59
C ILE A 134 7.38 -2.28 -3.22
N THR A 135 8.08 -3.37 -2.92
CA THR A 135 9.44 -3.32 -2.39
C THR A 135 10.45 -4.13 -3.17
N THR A 136 10.01 -4.96 -4.12
CA THR A 136 10.87 -5.89 -4.84
C THR A 136 10.93 -5.61 -6.34
N LYS A 137 12.00 -6.09 -6.97
CA LYS A 137 12.11 -6.17 -8.43
C LYS A 137 10.98 -7.05 -9.00
N ASP A 138 10.66 -8.14 -8.32
CA ASP A 138 9.62 -9.08 -8.73
C ASP A 138 8.26 -8.39 -8.87
N ALA A 139 7.89 -7.55 -7.90
CA ALA A 139 6.67 -6.76 -7.97
C ALA A 139 6.72 -5.70 -9.09
N ALA A 140 7.85 -5.01 -9.25
CA ALA A 140 8.00 -4.02 -10.32
C ALA A 140 7.90 -4.67 -11.72
N ASP A 141 8.50 -5.83 -11.91
CA ASP A 141 8.44 -6.57 -13.17
C ASP A 141 7.01 -7.09 -13.41
N TYR A 142 6.39 -7.71 -12.41
CA TYR A 142 5.00 -8.18 -12.49
C TYR A 142 4.03 -7.06 -12.93
N VAL A 143 4.08 -5.90 -12.27
CA VAL A 143 3.19 -4.78 -12.60
C VAL A 143 3.47 -4.22 -13.99
N ARG A 144 4.74 -4.15 -14.39
CA ARG A 144 5.13 -3.69 -15.73
C ARG A 144 4.53 -4.57 -16.82
N GLU A 145 4.56 -5.89 -16.63
CA GLU A 145 4.12 -6.90 -17.59
C GLU A 145 2.61 -7.18 -17.53
N ALA A 146 1.95 -6.87 -16.40
CA ALA A 146 0.52 -7.08 -16.20
C ALA A 146 -0.33 -6.26 -17.17
N ASP A 147 -1.60 -6.61 -17.27
CA ASP A 147 -2.61 -5.87 -18.04
C ASP A 147 -2.90 -4.44 -17.50
N GLY A 148 -3.84 -3.73 -18.14
CA GLY A 148 -4.23 -2.36 -17.78
C GLY A 148 -5.02 -2.23 -16.47
N PHE A 149 -5.37 -3.34 -15.82
CA PHE A 149 -6.11 -3.35 -14.55
C PHE A 149 -5.21 -3.51 -13.31
N THR A 150 -3.88 -3.46 -13.50
CA THR A 150 -2.89 -3.60 -12.44
C THR A 150 -1.96 -2.41 -12.41
N ALA A 151 -1.80 -1.81 -11.22
CA ALA A 151 -0.89 -0.69 -10.97
C ALA A 151 -0.19 -0.89 -9.61
N ALA A 152 0.77 -0.03 -9.27
CA ALA A 152 1.47 -0.08 -7.99
C ALA A 152 1.81 1.30 -7.45
N THR A 153 1.81 1.42 -6.13
CA THR A 153 2.43 2.55 -5.44
C THR A 153 3.83 2.20 -4.95
N ILE A 154 4.70 3.20 -4.93
CA ILE A 154 6.06 3.09 -4.39
C ILE A 154 6.25 4.21 -3.36
N THR A 155 6.75 3.86 -2.18
CA THR A 155 7.00 4.84 -1.11
C THR A 155 8.33 5.55 -1.30
N ALA A 156 8.45 6.78 -0.81
CA ALA A 156 9.69 7.53 -0.86
C ALA A 156 10.84 6.82 -0.13
N HIS A 157 10.57 6.23 1.03
CA HIS A 157 11.59 5.53 1.80
C HIS A 157 12.10 4.24 1.12
N HIS A 158 11.29 3.53 0.34
CA HIS A 158 11.75 2.39 -0.46
C HIS A 158 12.56 2.82 -1.71
N LEU A 159 12.40 4.05 -2.19
CA LEU A 159 13.25 4.62 -3.24
C LEU A 159 14.61 5.09 -2.70
N LEU A 160 14.62 5.72 -1.52
CA LEU A 160 15.81 6.33 -0.94
C LEU A 160 16.72 5.33 -0.22
N TYR A 161 16.16 4.32 0.45
CA TYR A 161 16.90 3.45 1.36
C TYR A 161 16.80 1.97 0.98
N ASN A 162 17.88 1.23 1.19
CA ASN A 162 17.90 -0.22 1.19
C ASN A 162 17.96 -0.76 2.63
N ARG A 163 17.89 -2.07 2.82
CA ARG A 163 17.84 -2.71 4.13
C ARG A 163 19.04 -2.40 5.06
N ASN A 164 20.19 -1.96 4.51
CA ASN A 164 21.33 -1.58 5.33
C ASN A 164 21.00 -0.39 6.24
N ALA A 165 20.09 0.50 5.82
CA ALA A 165 19.67 1.63 6.64
C ALA A 165 19.12 1.23 8.01
N ILE A 166 18.54 0.03 8.13
CA ILE A 166 17.98 -0.50 9.38
C ILE A 166 19.11 -0.85 10.38
N PHE A 167 20.31 -1.23 9.87
CA PHE A 167 21.36 -1.88 10.67
C PHE A 167 22.68 -1.10 10.74
N THR A 168 22.90 -0.09 9.91
CA THR A 168 24.16 0.64 9.86
C THR A 168 24.41 1.41 11.15
N GLY A 169 25.47 1.03 11.86
CA GLY A 169 25.85 1.61 13.13
C GLY A 169 24.99 1.19 14.33
N GLY A 170 24.22 0.10 14.19
CA GLY A 170 23.29 -0.45 15.16
C GLY A 170 21.86 -0.48 14.61
N ILE A 171 20.90 -0.96 15.43
CA ILE A 171 19.49 -1.00 15.02
C ILE A 171 18.92 0.41 14.96
N ARG A 172 18.32 0.76 13.82
CA ARG A 172 17.70 2.06 13.58
C ARG A 172 16.19 1.88 13.40
N PRO A 173 15.39 1.94 14.47
CA PRO A 173 13.97 1.58 14.45
C PRO A 173 13.13 2.52 13.58
N HIS A 174 13.57 3.76 13.34
CA HIS A 174 12.84 4.70 12.47
C HIS A 174 12.81 4.27 10.99
N TYR A 175 13.72 3.39 10.55
CA TYR A 175 13.70 2.77 9.21
C TYR A 175 12.93 1.45 9.16
N TYR A 176 12.43 0.97 10.30
CA TYR A 176 11.63 -0.25 10.33
C TYR A 176 10.21 0.02 9.87
N CYS A 177 9.82 -0.60 8.77
CA CYS A 177 8.48 -0.58 8.18
C CYS A 177 8.09 -1.99 7.71
N LEU A 178 6.83 -2.20 7.39
CA LEU A 178 6.32 -3.41 6.73
C LEU A 178 5.46 -3.00 5.54
N PRO A 179 5.83 -3.44 4.33
CA PRO A 179 6.96 -4.34 4.00
C PRO A 179 8.33 -3.74 4.33
N VAL A 180 9.29 -4.60 4.72
CA VAL A 180 10.64 -4.14 5.09
C VAL A 180 11.42 -3.61 3.87
N LEU A 181 12.37 -2.71 4.12
CA LEU A 181 13.38 -2.32 3.13
C LEU A 181 14.12 -3.55 2.61
N LYS A 182 14.34 -3.63 1.31
CA LYS A 182 14.94 -4.79 0.64
C LYS A 182 16.41 -4.56 0.27
N ARG A 183 17.01 -5.49 -0.46
CA ARG A 183 18.37 -5.36 -1.01
C ARG A 183 18.47 -4.20 -2.00
N GLU A 184 19.69 -3.72 -2.23
CA GLU A 184 19.97 -2.64 -3.19
C GLU A 184 19.46 -2.98 -4.61
N THR A 185 19.55 -4.23 -5.04
CA THR A 185 19.03 -4.68 -6.34
C THR A 185 17.54 -4.42 -6.52
N HIS A 186 16.75 -4.58 -5.46
CA HIS A 186 15.33 -4.27 -5.46
C HIS A 186 15.09 -2.75 -5.47
N ARG A 187 15.79 -2.00 -4.60
CA ARG A 187 15.69 -0.53 -4.59
C ARG A 187 15.97 0.07 -5.96
N VAL A 188 17.03 -0.37 -6.63
CA VAL A 188 17.37 0.09 -8.00
C VAL A 188 16.23 -0.20 -8.99
N ALA A 189 15.61 -1.38 -8.91
CA ALA A 189 14.48 -1.72 -9.77
C ALA A 189 13.24 -0.83 -9.51
N LEU A 190 12.98 -0.47 -8.23
CA LEU A 190 11.91 0.47 -7.88
C LEU A 190 12.19 1.88 -8.43
N VAL A 191 13.42 2.36 -8.30
CA VAL A 191 13.84 3.67 -8.87
C VAL A 191 13.66 3.67 -10.39
N GLN A 192 14.07 2.60 -11.07
CA GLN A 192 13.83 2.45 -12.51
C GLN A 192 12.34 2.45 -12.87
N ALA A 193 11.50 1.81 -12.08
CA ALA A 193 10.05 1.83 -12.27
C ALA A 193 9.48 3.25 -12.09
N ALA A 194 9.86 3.94 -11.02
CA ALA A 194 9.39 5.30 -10.70
C ALA A 194 9.82 6.35 -11.74
N THR A 195 11.00 6.17 -12.36
CA THR A 195 11.53 7.09 -13.39
C THR A 195 11.18 6.68 -14.82
N SER A 196 10.49 5.55 -15.01
CA SER A 196 10.19 4.99 -16.34
C SER A 196 9.17 5.80 -17.16
N GLY A 197 8.37 6.64 -16.51
CA GLY A 197 7.21 7.30 -17.13
C GLY A 197 6.03 6.35 -17.40
N ASN A 198 6.07 5.12 -16.88
CA ASN A 198 4.95 4.19 -16.98
C ASN A 198 3.88 4.55 -15.96
N ALA A 199 2.69 4.94 -16.44
CA ALA A 199 1.54 5.36 -15.61
C ALA A 199 1.01 4.31 -14.63
N LYS A 200 1.48 3.06 -14.71
CA LYS A 200 1.16 2.01 -13.72
C LYS A 200 1.88 2.22 -12.37
N PHE A 201 2.94 3.02 -12.33
CA PHE A 201 3.70 3.30 -11.12
C PHE A 201 3.47 4.74 -10.68
N PHE A 202 3.04 4.92 -9.44
CA PHE A 202 2.79 6.24 -8.88
C PHE A 202 3.12 6.28 -7.39
N LEU A 203 3.14 7.48 -6.83
CA LEU A 203 3.47 7.66 -5.41
C LEU A 203 2.37 7.11 -4.49
N GLY A 204 2.82 6.57 -3.36
CA GLY A 204 1.97 6.22 -2.23
C GLY A 204 2.83 6.23 -0.98
N THR A 205 2.57 7.15 -0.06
CA THR A 205 3.49 7.43 1.05
C THR A 205 3.58 6.31 2.07
N ASP A 206 2.50 5.56 2.26
CA ASP A 206 2.35 4.64 3.41
C ASP A 206 2.86 5.25 4.72
N SER A 207 2.57 6.55 4.92
CA SER A 207 3.04 7.27 6.10
C SER A 207 2.36 6.73 7.35
N ALA A 208 3.16 6.17 8.26
CA ALA A 208 2.69 5.49 9.45
C ALA A 208 3.40 6.04 10.71
N PRO A 209 2.92 7.17 11.26
CA PRO A 209 3.48 7.76 12.45
C PRO A 209 3.21 6.91 13.69
N HIS A 210 4.23 6.74 14.51
CA HIS A 210 4.13 6.16 15.84
C HIS A 210 4.82 7.06 16.86
N PRO A 211 4.39 7.12 18.12
CA PRO A 211 5.08 7.83 19.17
C PRO A 211 6.54 7.37 19.30
N ALA A 212 7.48 8.30 19.53
CA ALA A 212 8.91 7.99 19.58
C ALA A 212 9.24 6.84 20.55
N HIS A 213 8.62 6.86 21.75
CA HIS A 213 8.83 5.80 22.75
C HIS A 213 8.37 4.40 22.32
N LEU A 214 7.45 4.29 21.34
CA LEU A 214 7.05 3.02 20.74
C LEU A 214 7.94 2.62 19.57
N LYS A 215 8.43 3.60 18.80
CA LYS A 215 9.42 3.34 17.73
C LYS A 215 10.77 2.88 18.32
N GLU A 216 11.21 3.49 19.40
CA GLU A 216 12.51 3.26 20.06
C GLU A 216 12.44 2.19 21.15
N HIS A 217 11.31 1.53 21.30
CA HIS A 217 11.15 0.38 22.19
C HIS A 217 11.89 -0.85 21.62
N ALA A 218 12.25 -1.79 22.49
CA ALA A 218 12.98 -3.02 22.11
C ALA A 218 12.31 -3.83 20.99
N THR A 219 10.99 -3.78 20.85
CA THR A 219 10.25 -4.43 19.76
C THR A 219 10.08 -3.52 18.54
N GLY A 220 10.10 -2.21 18.72
CA GLY A 220 9.78 -1.20 17.71
C GLY A 220 8.32 -1.29 17.20
N CYS A 221 7.90 -0.27 16.44
CA CYS A 221 6.67 -0.31 15.65
C CYS A 221 7.02 -0.20 14.17
N ALA A 222 6.39 -1.01 13.32
CA ALA A 222 6.57 -0.90 11.87
C ALA A 222 5.85 0.34 11.33
N GLY A 223 6.55 1.20 10.63
CA GLY A 223 6.03 2.38 9.97
C GLY A 223 7.03 3.53 9.91
N CYS A 224 7.10 4.20 8.76
CA CYS A 224 7.90 5.41 8.56
C CYS A 224 6.97 6.63 8.50
N TYR A 225 7.30 7.69 9.21
CA TYR A 225 6.54 8.95 9.17
C TYR A 225 7.08 9.86 8.08
N THR A 226 6.45 9.86 6.92
CA THR A 226 6.93 10.54 5.70
C THR A 226 5.94 11.53 5.10
N ALA A 227 4.70 11.65 5.62
CA ALA A 227 3.68 12.49 4.99
C ALA A 227 4.06 13.97 4.89
N HIS A 228 4.72 14.52 5.92
CA HIS A 228 5.07 15.94 5.97
C HIS A 228 6.14 16.38 4.95
N PRO A 229 7.18 15.57 4.61
CA PRO A 229 8.16 15.87 3.57
C PRO A 229 8.00 14.97 2.33
N ALA A 230 6.80 14.45 2.06
CA ALA A 230 6.64 13.40 1.06
C ALA A 230 7.13 13.82 -0.32
N ILE A 231 6.68 14.97 -0.82
CA ILE A 231 7.03 15.45 -2.17
C ILE A 231 8.52 15.74 -2.28
N GLU A 232 9.12 16.33 -1.25
CA GLU A 232 10.56 16.61 -1.20
C GLU A 232 11.37 15.30 -1.22
N MET A 233 10.93 14.28 -0.47
CA MET A 233 11.59 12.97 -0.48
C MET A 233 11.50 12.27 -1.84
N TYR A 234 10.36 12.36 -2.52
CA TYR A 234 10.23 11.84 -3.89
C TYR A 234 11.09 12.62 -4.87
N ALA A 235 11.10 13.96 -4.77
CA ALA A 235 11.96 14.79 -5.61
C ALA A 235 13.44 14.42 -5.42
N GLU A 236 13.92 14.28 -4.18
CA GLU A 236 15.28 13.82 -3.86
C GLU A 236 15.58 12.44 -4.47
N ALA A 237 14.66 11.48 -4.32
CA ALA A 237 14.86 10.13 -4.84
C ALA A 237 14.97 10.10 -6.37
N LEU A 238 14.12 10.86 -7.07
CA LEU A 238 14.12 10.94 -8.52
C LEU A 238 15.28 11.78 -9.05
N ASP A 239 15.65 12.89 -8.37
CA ASP A 239 16.82 13.71 -8.74
C ASP A 239 18.13 12.91 -8.64
N ASN A 240 18.30 12.15 -7.55
CA ASN A 240 19.45 11.24 -7.39
C ASN A 240 19.57 10.20 -8.52
N ALA A 241 18.49 9.92 -9.21
CA ALA A 241 18.44 9.01 -10.37
C ALA A 241 18.48 9.74 -11.73
N GLY A 242 18.60 11.07 -11.74
CA GLY A 242 18.56 11.89 -12.94
C GLY A 242 17.17 11.98 -13.58
N GLY A 243 16.11 11.76 -12.81
CA GLY A 243 14.73 11.71 -13.27
C GLY A 243 13.81 12.74 -12.60
N LEU A 244 14.34 13.90 -12.18
CA LEU A 244 13.54 14.95 -11.52
C LEU A 244 12.35 15.42 -12.38
N ASP A 245 12.51 15.42 -13.70
CA ASP A 245 11.45 15.72 -14.67
C ASP A 245 10.28 14.74 -14.67
N LYS A 246 10.39 13.60 -13.99
CA LYS A 246 9.34 12.59 -13.87
C LYS A 246 8.49 12.76 -12.60
N VAL A 247 8.84 13.68 -11.70
CA VAL A 247 8.11 13.87 -10.43
C VAL A 247 6.63 14.15 -10.67
N GLU A 248 6.30 15.05 -11.59
CA GLU A 248 4.90 15.40 -11.87
C GLU A 248 4.10 14.19 -12.38
N GLY A 249 4.63 13.46 -13.37
CA GLY A 249 3.97 12.27 -13.91
C GLY A 249 3.83 11.13 -12.88
N PHE A 250 4.80 10.99 -11.98
CA PHE A 250 4.77 9.98 -10.91
C PHE A 250 3.83 10.37 -9.75
N ALA A 251 3.66 11.68 -9.50
CA ALA A 251 2.88 12.19 -8.37
C ALA A 251 1.43 12.53 -8.70
N SER A 252 1.11 12.87 -9.95
CA SER A 252 -0.17 13.52 -10.29
C SER A 252 -0.90 12.94 -11.50
N PHE A 253 -0.24 12.14 -12.37
CA PHE A 253 -0.84 11.68 -13.64
C PHE A 253 -0.60 10.19 -13.91
#